data_309e7e7920d30f23a43636380c34eb00
#
_entry.id   309e7e7920d30f23a43636380c34eb00
#
_cell.length_a   1.000
_cell.length_b   1.000
_cell.length_c   1.000
_cell.angle_alpha   90.00
_cell.angle_beta   90.00
_cell.angle_gamma   90.00
#
_symmetry.space_group_name_H-M   'P 1'
#
loop_
_entity.id
_entity.type
_entity.pdbx_description
1 polymer ?
#
loop_
_entity_poly.entity_id
_entity_poly.type
_entity_poly.pdbx_seq_one_letter_code
_entity_poly.pdbx_strand_id
1 'polypeptide(L)'
;SSLLMPSVSLAAEWVKVGGNKYNTAASDEAGTWSWDGADDLKLNNYNGSEIQAAGKLNVNYSGTNIVTAEWIESINVSHGTNENAELNIQGDEGGTLSVTSTEDAILSTGNINIDGAGSVNATSTGFDAINAGGDLAIKGSGNVNATGASDGIRANGNITIDEQHERTAGN
;
A
#
# COMPACT_ATOMS: atom_id res chain seq x y z
N SER A 1 35.93 -4.33 -16.70
CA SER A 1 34.51 -4.29 -17.04
C SER A 1 33.67 -4.41 -15.73
N SER A 2 33.01 -3.31 -15.34
CA SER A 2 32.11 -3.35 -14.21
C SER A 2 30.89 -4.14 -14.60
N LEU A 3 30.62 -5.26 -13.93
CA LEU A 3 29.34 -5.96 -14.00
C LEU A 3 28.29 -5.07 -13.33
N LEU A 4 27.42 -4.46 -14.13
CA LEU A 4 26.21 -3.85 -13.63
C LEU A 4 25.27 -4.97 -13.18
N MET A 5 25.22 -5.21 -11.88
CA MET A 5 24.19 -6.07 -11.30
C MET A 5 22.85 -5.34 -11.44
N PRO A 6 21.81 -5.97 -12.01
CA PRO A 6 20.48 -5.37 -11.99
C PRO A 6 20.07 -5.14 -10.55
N SER A 7 19.50 -3.95 -10.26
CA SER A 7 18.91 -3.72 -8.95
C SER A 7 17.73 -4.67 -8.78
N VAL A 8 17.82 -5.58 -7.83
CA VAL A 8 16.73 -6.49 -7.47
C VAL A 8 16.01 -5.85 -6.29
N SER A 9 14.74 -5.50 -6.45
CA SER A 9 13.94 -5.11 -5.29
C SER A 9 13.73 -6.33 -4.41
N LEU A 10 14.11 -6.20 -3.15
CA LEU A 10 14.03 -7.28 -2.19
C LEU A 10 12.60 -7.40 -1.66
N ALA A 11 12.12 -8.62 -1.55
CA ALA A 11 10.86 -8.94 -0.91
C ALA A 11 10.85 -8.46 0.56
N ALA A 12 9.66 -8.33 1.13
CA ALA A 12 9.51 -7.97 2.53
C ALA A 12 10.15 -9.01 3.45
N GLU A 13 10.96 -8.55 4.40
CA GLU A 13 11.59 -9.41 5.40
C GLU A 13 10.60 -9.86 6.47
N TRP A 14 9.64 -9.00 6.77
CA TRP A 14 8.56 -9.26 7.70
C TRP A 14 7.35 -8.41 7.34
N VAL A 15 6.20 -8.82 7.85
CA VAL A 15 4.98 -8.01 7.77
C VAL A 15 4.36 -7.90 9.16
N LYS A 16 3.68 -6.78 9.40
CA LYS A 16 2.72 -6.65 10.49
C LYS A 16 1.32 -6.60 9.90
N VAL A 17 0.44 -7.41 10.44
CA VAL A 17 -0.97 -7.40 10.09
C VAL A 17 -1.78 -7.36 11.37
N GLY A 18 -2.59 -6.32 11.55
CA GLY A 18 -3.37 -6.14 12.75
C GLY A 18 -2.52 -5.99 14.03
N GLY A 19 -1.33 -5.40 13.91
CA GLY A 19 -0.42 -5.19 15.03
C GLY A 19 0.49 -6.37 15.36
N ASN A 20 0.32 -7.53 14.74
CA ASN A 20 1.15 -8.70 14.97
C ASN A 20 2.20 -8.83 13.88
N LYS A 21 3.44 -9.12 14.28
CA LYS A 21 4.56 -9.27 13.36
C LYS A 21 4.77 -10.73 12.97
N TYR A 22 4.95 -10.95 11.68
CA TYR A 22 5.22 -12.27 11.11
C TYR A 22 6.53 -12.21 10.30
N ASN A 23 7.41 -13.18 10.53
CA ASN A 23 8.69 -13.30 9.82
C ASN A 23 8.67 -14.42 8.77
N THR A 24 7.63 -15.21 8.75
CA THR A 24 7.40 -16.31 7.81
C THR A 24 5.96 -16.26 7.33
N ALA A 25 5.64 -17.01 6.28
CA ALA A 25 4.29 -17.08 5.74
C ALA A 25 3.24 -17.26 6.83
N ALA A 26 2.15 -16.51 6.75
CA ALA A 26 1.11 -16.49 7.76
C ALA A 26 -0.24 -16.14 7.14
N SER A 27 -1.30 -16.47 7.85
CA SER A 27 -2.67 -16.15 7.47
C SER A 27 -3.57 -16.18 8.71
N ASP A 28 -4.75 -15.57 8.62
CA ASP A 28 -5.75 -15.74 9.67
C ASP A 28 -6.65 -16.97 9.37
N GLU A 29 -7.34 -17.45 10.40
CA GLU A 29 -8.24 -18.60 10.25
C GLU A 29 -9.45 -18.31 9.39
N ALA A 30 -9.92 -17.06 9.40
CA ALA A 30 -11.09 -16.64 8.64
C ALA A 30 -10.81 -16.45 7.14
N GLY A 31 -9.56 -16.49 6.72
CA GLY A 31 -9.17 -16.30 5.33
C GLY A 31 -9.26 -14.85 4.85
N THR A 32 -9.24 -13.88 5.77
CA THR A 32 -9.32 -12.47 5.41
C THR A 32 -7.99 -11.89 4.93
N TRP A 33 -6.89 -12.54 5.29
CA TRP A 33 -5.57 -12.18 4.79
C TRP A 33 -4.64 -13.38 4.76
N SER A 34 -3.66 -13.33 3.86
CA SER A 34 -2.56 -14.30 3.82
C SER A 34 -1.32 -13.66 3.22
N TRP A 35 -0.19 -13.94 3.83
CA TRP A 35 1.14 -13.53 3.35
C TRP A 35 1.97 -14.75 3.00
N ASP A 36 2.62 -14.72 1.83
CA ASP A 36 3.40 -15.86 1.32
C ASP A 36 4.79 -16.00 1.96
N GLY A 37 5.16 -15.09 2.85
CA GLY A 37 6.48 -15.06 3.47
C GLY A 37 7.54 -14.36 2.63
N ALA A 38 7.14 -13.76 1.52
CA ALA A 38 7.99 -12.98 0.63
C ALA A 38 7.37 -11.61 0.37
N ASP A 39 6.79 -11.36 -0.79
CA ASP A 39 6.26 -10.05 -1.14
C ASP A 39 4.74 -10.00 -1.34
N ASP A 40 4.04 -11.13 -1.38
CA ASP A 40 2.62 -11.15 -1.68
C ASP A 40 1.74 -11.25 -0.44
N LEU A 41 0.95 -10.20 -0.21
CA LEU A 41 -0.10 -10.14 0.79
C LEU A 41 -1.46 -10.09 0.08
N LYS A 42 -2.32 -11.05 0.38
CA LYS A 42 -3.70 -11.07 -0.11
C LYS A 42 -4.65 -10.62 0.98
N LEU A 43 -5.58 -9.74 0.63
CA LEU A 43 -6.66 -9.30 1.49
C LEU A 43 -7.99 -9.70 0.86
N ASN A 44 -8.88 -10.26 1.67
CA ASN A 44 -10.24 -10.60 1.26
C ASN A 44 -11.19 -10.35 2.42
N ASN A 45 -11.90 -9.25 2.36
CA ASN A 45 -12.77 -8.79 3.46
C ASN A 45 -12.03 -8.58 4.77
N TYR A 46 -10.79 -8.10 4.69
CA TYR A 46 -10.01 -7.74 5.88
C TYR A 46 -10.63 -6.51 6.55
N ASN A 47 -10.79 -6.59 7.85
CA ASN A 47 -11.21 -5.45 8.66
C ASN A 47 -10.37 -5.44 9.94
N GLY A 48 -9.39 -4.58 9.98
CA GLY A 48 -8.45 -4.56 11.10
C GLY A 48 -7.55 -3.32 11.11
N SER A 49 -6.56 -3.39 11.98
CA SER A 49 -5.60 -2.31 12.16
C SER A 49 -4.46 -2.40 11.14
N GLU A 50 -3.36 -1.73 11.42
CA GLU A 50 -2.29 -1.46 10.48
C GLU A 50 -1.73 -2.67 9.76
N ILE A 51 -1.27 -2.42 8.54
CA ILE A 51 -0.45 -3.32 7.75
C ILE A 51 0.88 -2.62 7.47
N GLN A 52 1.98 -3.26 7.82
CA GLN A 52 3.32 -2.75 7.60
C GLN A 52 4.20 -3.84 7.00
N ALA A 53 5.23 -3.44 6.27
CA ALA A 53 6.21 -4.39 5.75
C ALA A 53 7.60 -3.77 5.71
N ALA A 54 8.61 -4.60 5.89
CA ALA A 54 10.01 -4.21 5.73
C ALA A 54 10.50 -4.67 4.36
N GLY A 55 10.31 -3.85 3.34
CA GLY A 55 10.71 -4.13 1.97
C GLY A 55 9.54 -4.06 1.00
N LYS A 56 9.71 -4.68 -0.17
CA LYS A 56 8.67 -4.70 -1.20
C LYS A 56 7.45 -5.50 -0.75
N LEU A 57 6.28 -4.90 -0.91
CA LEU A 57 5.01 -5.56 -0.62
C LEU A 57 4.03 -5.38 -1.78
N ASN A 58 3.47 -6.48 -2.24
CA ASN A 58 2.35 -6.49 -3.17
C ASN A 58 1.07 -6.79 -2.38
N VAL A 59 0.16 -5.83 -2.34
CA VAL A 59 -1.15 -5.98 -1.71
C VAL A 59 -2.17 -6.26 -2.80
N ASN A 60 -2.66 -7.50 -2.86
CA ASN A 60 -3.69 -7.91 -3.80
C ASN A 60 -4.99 -8.07 -3.02
N TYR A 61 -6.03 -7.31 -3.37
CA TYR A 61 -7.26 -7.35 -2.60
C TYR A 61 -8.49 -7.67 -3.44
N SER A 62 -9.42 -8.38 -2.82
CA SER A 62 -10.77 -8.64 -3.30
C SER A 62 -11.75 -8.42 -2.15
N GLY A 63 -13.03 -8.22 -2.46
CA GLY A 63 -14.03 -7.95 -1.43
C GLY A 63 -13.88 -6.56 -0.80
N THR A 64 -14.42 -6.39 0.39
CA THR A 64 -14.43 -5.11 1.11
C THR A 64 -13.40 -5.13 2.22
N ASN A 65 -12.35 -4.31 2.08
CA ASN A 65 -11.23 -4.28 3.02
C ASN A 65 -11.15 -2.91 3.69
N ILE A 66 -11.01 -2.94 5.01
CA ILE A 66 -10.95 -1.75 5.85
C ILE A 66 -9.70 -1.85 6.73
N VAL A 67 -8.81 -0.87 6.59
CA VAL A 67 -7.61 -0.73 7.42
C VAL A 67 -7.71 0.57 8.19
N THR A 68 -7.68 0.49 9.50
CA THR A 68 -7.78 1.65 10.38
C THR A 68 -6.63 1.65 11.37
N ALA A 69 -5.90 2.77 11.46
CA ALA A 69 -4.82 2.95 12.43
C ALA A 69 -4.93 4.31 13.11
N GLU A 70 -4.60 4.34 14.41
CA GLU A 70 -4.64 5.57 15.20
C GLU A 70 -3.28 6.28 15.24
N TRP A 71 -2.18 5.53 15.30
CA TRP A 71 -0.84 6.06 15.60
C TRP A 71 0.21 5.76 14.56
N ILE A 72 -0.01 4.78 13.68
CA ILE A 72 0.96 4.26 12.76
C ILE A 72 0.40 4.27 11.35
N GLU A 73 1.31 4.22 10.37
CA GLU A 73 0.91 4.11 8.97
C GLU A 73 0.05 2.88 8.77
N SER A 74 -1.06 3.05 8.08
CA SER A 74 -2.01 1.97 7.86
C SER A 74 -1.50 0.93 6.87
N ILE A 75 -0.81 1.38 5.83
CA ILE A 75 -0.04 0.54 4.91
C ILE A 75 1.30 1.22 4.73
N ASN A 76 2.37 0.55 5.13
CA ASN A 76 3.70 1.15 5.14
C ASN A 76 4.75 0.13 4.72
N VAL A 77 5.56 0.49 3.73
CA VAL A 77 6.73 -0.27 3.31
C VAL A 77 7.95 0.61 3.55
N SER A 78 8.25 0.89 4.80
CA SER A 78 9.29 1.84 5.16
C SER A 78 10.29 1.30 6.17
N HIS A 79 9.96 0.25 6.89
CA HIS A 79 10.76 -0.20 8.00
C HIS A 79 11.61 -1.40 7.59
N GLY A 80 12.89 -1.21 7.59
CA GLY A 80 13.88 -2.20 7.24
C GLY A 80 15.10 -1.53 6.66
N THR A 81 16.11 -2.31 6.41
CA THR A 81 17.34 -1.87 5.77
C THR A 81 17.27 -1.87 4.25
N ASN A 82 16.10 -2.18 3.69
CA ASN A 82 15.90 -2.32 2.27
C ASN A 82 15.64 -0.96 1.62
N GLU A 83 16.65 -0.44 0.92
CA GLU A 83 16.57 0.82 0.18
C GLU A 83 15.61 0.76 -1.02
N ASN A 84 15.19 -0.44 -1.42
CA ASN A 84 14.29 -0.65 -2.56
C ASN A 84 12.85 -0.95 -2.11
N ALA A 85 12.39 -0.29 -1.05
CA ALA A 85 10.99 -0.41 -0.64
C ALA A 85 10.07 -0.02 -1.80
N GLU A 86 9.04 -0.81 -2.02
CA GLU A 86 8.03 -0.60 -3.06
C GLU A 86 6.70 -1.15 -2.59
N LEU A 87 5.66 -0.37 -2.77
CA LEU A 87 4.31 -0.78 -2.42
C LEU A 87 3.47 -0.86 -3.69
N ASN A 88 3.04 -2.05 -4.04
CA ASN A 88 2.17 -2.31 -5.16
C ASN A 88 0.79 -2.73 -4.65
N ILE A 89 -0.23 -2.02 -5.05
CA ILE A 89 -1.62 -2.27 -4.64
C ILE A 89 -2.41 -2.63 -5.88
N GLN A 90 -3.02 -3.80 -5.90
CA GLN A 90 -3.82 -4.27 -7.02
C GLN A 90 -5.14 -4.82 -6.52
N GLY A 91 -6.23 -4.22 -7.00
CA GLY A 91 -7.59 -4.61 -6.63
C GLY A 91 -8.32 -5.33 -7.75
N ASP A 92 -9.08 -6.37 -7.36
CA ASP A 92 -9.98 -7.05 -8.26
C ASP A 92 -11.22 -6.19 -8.54
N GLU A 93 -11.89 -6.43 -9.67
CA GLU A 93 -13.13 -5.76 -10.00
C GLU A 93 -14.16 -5.94 -8.89
N GLY A 94 -14.79 -4.85 -8.49
CA GLY A 94 -15.75 -4.83 -7.37
C GLY A 94 -15.12 -4.81 -5.98
N GLY A 95 -13.80 -5.00 -5.88
CA GLY A 95 -13.09 -4.90 -4.62
C GLY A 95 -12.90 -3.46 -4.15
N THR A 96 -12.86 -3.27 -2.84
CA THR A 96 -12.59 -1.97 -2.21
C THR A 96 -11.52 -2.10 -1.14
N LEU A 97 -10.66 -1.11 -1.05
CA LEU A 97 -9.68 -0.95 0.01
C LEU A 97 -9.84 0.45 0.59
N SER A 98 -10.30 0.54 1.82
CA SER A 98 -10.45 1.80 2.55
C SER A 98 -9.41 1.85 3.67
N VAL A 99 -8.57 2.86 3.64
CA VAL A 99 -7.48 3.05 4.61
C VAL A 99 -7.67 4.41 5.28
N THR A 100 -7.78 4.40 6.60
CA THR A 100 -7.96 5.62 7.39
C THR A 100 -6.89 5.68 8.47
N SER A 101 -6.22 6.83 8.60
CA SER A 101 -5.15 7.03 9.57
C SER A 101 -5.11 8.47 10.07
N THR A 102 -4.55 8.67 11.25
CA THR A 102 -4.17 10.01 11.75
C THR A 102 -2.81 10.44 11.22
N GLU A 103 -2.01 9.51 10.73
CA GLU A 103 -0.76 9.73 10.00
C GLU A 103 -1.01 9.58 8.50
N ASP A 104 0.01 9.31 7.69
CA ASP A 104 -0.22 8.95 6.29
C ASP A 104 -1.04 7.67 6.20
N ALA A 105 -2.04 7.63 5.33
CA ALA A 105 -2.87 6.43 5.21
C ALA A 105 -2.15 5.34 4.43
N ILE A 106 -1.61 5.67 3.26
CA ILE A 106 -0.82 4.75 2.42
C ILE A 106 0.55 5.38 2.22
N LEU A 107 1.59 4.71 2.69
CA LEU A 107 2.95 5.24 2.71
C LEU A 107 3.95 4.22 2.21
N SER A 108 4.88 4.67 1.39
CA SER A 108 6.11 3.93 1.07
C SER A 108 7.29 4.87 1.08
N THR A 109 8.44 4.42 1.57
CA THR A 109 9.69 5.17 1.41
C THR A 109 10.24 5.10 -0.02
N GLY A 110 9.78 4.13 -0.81
CA GLY A 110 10.07 4.01 -2.24
C GLY A 110 8.86 4.33 -3.10
N ASN A 111 8.70 3.60 -4.18
CA ASN A 111 7.62 3.80 -5.14
C ASN A 111 6.29 3.24 -4.63
N ILE A 112 5.19 3.85 -5.09
CA ILE A 112 3.85 3.31 -4.93
C ILE A 112 3.24 3.12 -6.32
N ASN A 113 2.71 1.93 -6.58
CA ASN A 113 1.94 1.63 -7.78
C ASN A 113 0.55 1.13 -7.36
N ILE A 114 -0.48 1.80 -7.86
CA ILE A 114 -1.87 1.39 -7.64
C ILE A 114 -2.45 1.00 -9.00
N ASP A 115 -2.94 -0.24 -9.11
CA ASP A 115 -3.41 -0.82 -10.36
C ASP A 115 -4.67 -1.68 -10.12
N GLY A 116 -5.21 -2.18 -11.22
CA GLY A 116 -6.38 -3.06 -11.19
C GLY A 116 -7.70 -2.32 -11.32
N ALA A 117 -8.79 -3.06 -11.16
CA ALA A 117 -10.16 -2.58 -11.32
C ALA A 117 -10.86 -2.27 -9.98
N GLY A 118 -10.21 -2.55 -8.86
CA GLY A 118 -10.75 -2.26 -7.53
C GLY A 118 -10.62 -0.78 -7.17
N SER A 119 -11.42 -0.34 -6.22
CA SER A 119 -11.41 1.03 -5.71
C SER A 119 -10.50 1.14 -4.48
N VAL A 120 -9.82 2.28 -4.35
CA VAL A 120 -9.00 2.63 -3.18
C VAL A 120 -9.52 3.94 -2.61
N ASN A 121 -9.81 3.94 -1.31
CA ASN A 121 -10.19 5.14 -0.56
C ASN A 121 -9.18 5.34 0.56
N ALA A 122 -8.36 6.36 0.46
CA ALA A 122 -7.34 6.69 1.44
C ALA A 122 -7.68 8.01 2.11
N THR A 123 -7.72 8.01 3.44
CA THR A 123 -8.06 9.19 4.24
C THR A 123 -7.02 9.37 5.35
N SER A 124 -6.39 10.53 5.40
CA SER A 124 -5.56 10.93 6.53
C SER A 124 -6.17 12.17 7.19
N THR A 125 -6.37 12.10 8.50
CA THR A 125 -6.87 13.24 9.27
C THR A 125 -5.75 14.18 9.74
N GLY A 126 -4.50 13.74 9.66
CA GLY A 126 -3.35 14.52 10.15
C GLY A 126 -2.32 14.91 9.10
N PHE A 127 -2.12 14.09 8.08
CA PHE A 127 -1.05 14.26 7.09
C PHE A 127 -1.53 13.98 5.67
N ASP A 128 -0.79 13.18 4.91
CA ASP A 128 -1.10 12.88 3.52
C ASP A 128 -1.88 11.57 3.41
N ALA A 129 -2.85 11.51 2.50
CA ALA A 129 -3.57 10.27 2.30
C ALA A 129 -2.68 9.22 1.63
N ILE A 130 -1.96 9.60 0.56
CA ILE A 130 -1.02 8.72 -0.13
C ILE A 130 0.31 9.46 -0.26
N ASN A 131 1.38 8.85 0.25
CA ASN A 131 2.70 9.47 0.27
C ASN A 131 3.77 8.48 -0.20
N ALA A 132 4.38 8.76 -1.35
CA ALA A 132 5.49 7.98 -1.90
C ALA A 132 6.80 8.74 -1.74
N GLY A 133 7.81 8.08 -1.16
CA GLY A 133 9.16 8.62 -1.11
C GLY A 133 9.86 8.65 -2.47
N GLY A 134 9.43 7.81 -3.39
CA GLY A 134 9.86 7.78 -4.78
C GLY A 134 8.77 8.28 -5.72
N ASP A 135 8.49 7.50 -6.75
CA ASP A 135 7.47 7.79 -7.75
C ASP A 135 6.13 7.17 -7.34
N LEU A 136 5.05 7.78 -7.82
CA LEU A 136 3.70 7.26 -7.65
C LEU A 136 3.06 7.09 -9.01
N ALA A 137 2.53 5.89 -9.28
CA ALA A 137 1.79 5.60 -10.51
C ALA A 137 0.41 5.05 -10.16
N ILE A 138 -0.61 5.59 -10.81
CA ILE A 138 -1.98 5.09 -10.70
C ILE A 138 -2.43 4.64 -12.08
N LYS A 139 -2.74 3.36 -12.21
CA LYS A 139 -3.13 2.68 -13.45
C LYS A 139 -4.39 1.85 -13.19
N GLY A 140 -4.83 1.14 -14.21
CA GLY A 140 -6.00 0.27 -14.12
C GLY A 140 -7.32 1.04 -14.29
N SER A 141 -8.47 0.41 -14.08
CA SER A 141 -9.80 1.01 -14.27
C SER A 141 -10.49 1.43 -12.97
N GLY A 142 -9.90 1.10 -11.83
CA GLY A 142 -10.49 1.40 -10.52
C GLY A 142 -10.38 2.89 -10.14
N ASN A 143 -11.25 3.33 -9.25
CA ASN A 143 -11.23 4.69 -8.72
C ASN A 143 -10.29 4.79 -7.53
N VAL A 144 -9.57 5.90 -7.44
CA VAL A 144 -8.74 6.24 -6.29
C VAL A 144 -9.24 7.57 -5.71
N ASN A 145 -9.69 7.54 -4.47
CA ASN A 145 -10.10 8.72 -3.72
C ASN A 145 -9.08 8.92 -2.59
N ALA A 146 -8.44 10.07 -2.56
CA ALA A 146 -7.43 10.39 -1.57
C ALA A 146 -7.76 11.73 -0.92
N THR A 147 -7.96 11.71 0.40
CA THR A 147 -8.30 12.90 1.18
C THR A 147 -7.31 13.01 2.34
N GLY A 148 -6.51 14.05 2.35
CA GLY A 148 -5.52 14.30 3.38
C GLY A 148 -5.68 15.68 4.01
N ALA A 149 -5.25 15.80 5.26
CA ALA A 149 -5.21 17.10 5.94
C ALA A 149 -4.16 18.03 5.32
N SER A 150 -3.03 17.49 4.88
CA SER A 150 -2.00 18.21 4.12
C SER A 150 -2.21 18.04 2.62
N ASP A 151 -1.95 16.84 2.10
CA ASP A 151 -2.11 16.52 0.68
C ASP A 151 -2.95 15.26 0.51
N GLY A 152 -3.76 15.20 -0.55
CA GLY A 152 -4.40 13.96 -0.96
C GLY A 152 -3.34 12.98 -1.44
N ILE A 153 -2.49 13.41 -2.37
CA ILE A 153 -1.43 12.60 -2.95
C ILE A 153 -0.14 13.41 -2.95
N ARG A 154 0.93 12.78 -2.45
CA ARG A 154 2.27 13.35 -2.48
C ARG A 154 3.28 12.30 -2.95
N ALA A 155 4.23 12.73 -3.77
CA ALA A 155 5.39 11.93 -4.15
C ALA A 155 6.62 12.83 -4.20
N ASN A 156 7.77 12.31 -3.77
CA ASN A 156 9.04 13.03 -3.92
C ASN A 156 9.52 13.00 -5.37
N GLY A 157 9.18 11.95 -6.11
CA GLY A 157 9.47 11.83 -7.53
C GLY A 157 8.29 12.22 -8.40
N ASN A 158 8.07 11.49 -9.48
CA ASN A 158 7.03 11.77 -10.46
C ASN A 158 5.70 11.14 -10.05
N ILE A 159 4.61 11.83 -10.39
CA ILE A 159 3.25 11.30 -10.28
C ILE A 159 2.74 11.06 -11.69
N THR A 160 2.40 9.81 -11.99
CA THR A 160 1.83 9.41 -13.27
C THR A 160 0.43 8.88 -13.05
N ILE A 161 -0.55 9.48 -13.71
CA ILE A 161 -1.96 9.09 -13.60
C ILE A 161 -2.45 8.77 -15.00
N ASP A 162 -2.97 7.55 -15.17
CA ASP A 162 -3.54 7.12 -16.44
C ASP A 162 -4.83 7.91 -16.72
N GLU A 163 -4.95 8.45 -17.91
CA GLU A 163 -6.10 9.28 -18.36
C GLU A 163 -7.42 8.50 -18.39
N GLN A 164 -7.38 7.19 -18.39
CA GLN A 164 -8.58 6.34 -18.42
C GLN A 164 -9.28 6.21 -17.06
N HIS A 165 -8.76 6.88 -16.02
CA HIS A 165 -9.27 6.74 -14.66
C HIS A 165 -9.89 8.01 -14.15
N GLU A 166 -11.00 7.86 -13.41
CA GLU A 166 -11.51 8.91 -12.55
C GLU A 166 -10.78 8.88 -11.23
N ARG A 167 -10.39 10.05 -10.75
CA ARG A 167 -9.70 10.21 -9.47
C ARG A 167 -10.18 11.46 -8.78
N THR A 168 -10.30 11.37 -7.46
CA THR A 168 -10.56 12.52 -6.61
C THR A 168 -9.46 12.60 -5.57
N ALA A 169 -8.78 13.75 -5.49
CA ALA A 169 -7.79 14.05 -4.47
C ALA A 169 -8.21 15.32 -3.74
N GLY A 170 -8.14 15.29 -2.40
CA GLY A 170 -8.47 16.42 -1.55
C GLY A 170 -7.37 16.70 -0.54
N ASN A 171 -7.35 17.92 -0.03
CA ASN A 171 -6.41 18.35 0.99
C ASN A 171 -6.85 17.91 2.37
#